data_fc2d20490054f5a608a9bd009c855fb8
#
_entry.id   fc2d20490054f5a608a9bd009c855fb8
#
_cell.length_a   1.000
_cell.length_b   1.000
_cell.length_c   1.000
_cell.angle_alpha   90.00
_cell.angle_beta   90.00
_cell.angle_gamma   90.00
#
_symmetry.space_group_name_H-M   'P 1'
#
loop_
_entity.id
_entity.type
_entity.pdbx_description
1 polymer ?
#
loop_
_entity_poly.entity_id
_entity_poly.type
_entity_poly.pdbx_seq_one_letter_code
_entity_poly.pdbx_strand_id
1 'polypeptide(L)'
;MEFAKDHGFRYVQDELNNVVIYKPGTPGYENSPTVIIQGHMDMVAVKDADCTLDLEKDGLLLEIDGDWVQAKGTSLGADDGIAVAYALAILAADDIPHPALEAVFTVGEEVGLTRGNGTGCL
;
A
#
# COMPACT_ATOMS: atom_id res chain seq x y z
N MET A 1 -2.06 0.69 -9.29
CA MET A 1 -3.28 0.78 -10.12
C MET A 1 -3.52 -0.42 -11.01
N GLU A 2 -2.47 -1.06 -11.51
CA GLU A 2 -2.57 -2.31 -12.29
C GLU A 2 -3.34 -3.39 -11.51
N PHE A 3 -2.97 -3.63 -10.25
CA PHE A 3 -3.69 -4.54 -9.35
C PHE A 3 -5.21 -4.33 -9.34
N ALA A 4 -5.68 -3.08 -9.19
CA ALA A 4 -7.11 -2.79 -9.15
C ALA A 4 -7.80 -3.09 -10.48
N LYS A 5 -7.12 -2.80 -11.61
CA LYS A 5 -7.64 -3.12 -12.95
C LYS A 5 -7.74 -4.63 -13.19
N ASP A 6 -6.71 -5.38 -12.80
CA ASP A 6 -6.63 -6.82 -12.99
C ASP A 6 -7.72 -7.57 -12.20
N HIS A 7 -8.10 -7.02 -11.04
CA HIS A 7 -9.18 -7.55 -10.20
C HIS A 7 -10.56 -6.90 -10.45
N GLY A 8 -10.65 -5.96 -11.39
CA GLY A 8 -11.91 -5.28 -11.72
C GLY A 8 -12.43 -4.35 -10.60
N PHE A 9 -11.58 -3.88 -9.70
CA PHE A 9 -11.96 -2.98 -8.63
C PHE A 9 -12.05 -1.54 -9.12
N ARG A 10 -13.06 -0.80 -8.59
CA ARG A 10 -13.07 0.66 -8.69
C ARG A 10 -11.92 1.23 -7.88
N TYR A 11 -11.25 2.24 -8.41
CA TYR A 11 -10.19 2.95 -7.71
C TYR A 11 -10.18 4.43 -8.08
N VAL A 12 -9.55 5.24 -7.24
CA VAL A 12 -9.28 6.66 -7.46
C VAL A 12 -7.80 6.91 -7.14
N GLN A 13 -7.16 7.75 -7.91
CA GLN A 13 -5.83 8.29 -7.62
C GLN A 13 -5.93 9.81 -7.63
N ASP A 14 -5.40 10.46 -6.60
CA ASP A 14 -5.34 11.91 -6.51
C ASP A 14 -4.06 12.49 -7.17
N GLU A 15 -3.95 13.81 -7.16
CA GLU A 15 -2.81 14.54 -7.75
C GLU A 15 -1.49 14.30 -7.00
N LEU A 16 -1.54 13.86 -5.75
CA LEU A 16 -0.38 13.52 -4.93
C LEU A 16 0.03 12.05 -5.07
N ASN A 17 -0.67 11.29 -5.90
CA ASN A 17 -0.52 9.84 -6.10
C ASN A 17 -1.00 8.97 -4.93
N ASN A 18 -1.80 9.48 -4.00
CA ASN A 18 -2.54 8.62 -3.10
C ASN A 18 -3.57 7.81 -3.88
N VAL A 19 -3.77 6.56 -3.48
CA VAL A 19 -4.69 5.64 -4.18
C VAL A 19 -5.71 5.09 -3.19
N VAL A 20 -6.98 5.09 -3.60
CA VAL A 20 -8.06 4.39 -2.87
C VAL A 20 -8.64 3.31 -3.77
N ILE A 21 -8.69 2.08 -3.26
CA ILE A 21 -9.32 0.94 -3.94
C ILE A 21 -10.55 0.52 -3.16
N TYR A 22 -11.64 0.28 -3.87
CA TYR A 22 -12.96 -0.04 -3.30
C TYR A 22 -13.34 -1.49 -3.63
N LYS A 23 -13.70 -2.27 -2.61
CA LYS A 23 -14.25 -3.61 -2.76
C LYS A 23 -15.63 -3.66 -2.12
N PRO A 24 -16.70 -4.08 -2.85
CA PRO A 24 -18.03 -4.25 -2.27
C PRO A 24 -18.04 -5.28 -1.14
N GLY A 25 -18.95 -5.12 -0.18
CA GLY A 25 -19.16 -6.13 0.85
C GLY A 25 -19.62 -7.47 0.29
N THR A 26 -19.23 -8.56 0.95
CA THR A 26 -19.70 -9.91 0.62
C THR A 26 -21.16 -10.10 1.04
N PRO A 27 -21.88 -11.12 0.47
CA PRO A 27 -23.25 -11.42 0.85
C PRO A 27 -23.43 -11.57 2.37
N GLY A 28 -24.42 -10.87 2.92
CA GLY A 28 -24.70 -10.82 4.36
C GLY A 28 -24.04 -9.64 5.10
N TYR A 29 -23.16 -8.88 4.44
CA TYR A 29 -22.48 -7.73 5.01
C TYR A 29 -22.83 -6.39 4.32
N GLU A 30 -23.84 -6.39 3.46
CA GLU A 30 -24.21 -5.24 2.62
C GLU A 30 -24.61 -4.01 3.43
N ASN A 31 -25.15 -4.23 4.64
CA ASN A 31 -25.60 -3.16 5.55
C ASN A 31 -24.58 -2.87 6.67
N SER A 32 -23.44 -3.53 6.65
CA SER A 32 -22.36 -3.29 7.63
C SER A 32 -21.62 -2.00 7.30
N PRO A 33 -21.13 -1.27 8.32
CA PRO A 33 -20.28 -0.10 8.07
C PRO A 33 -19.06 -0.46 7.22
N THR A 34 -18.68 0.43 6.30
CA THR A 34 -17.45 0.28 5.53
C THR A 34 -16.23 0.26 6.45
N VAL A 35 -15.29 -0.62 6.15
CA VAL A 35 -14.00 -0.69 6.83
C VAL A 35 -12.95 -0.04 5.95
N ILE A 36 -12.19 0.88 6.52
CA ILE A 36 -11.04 1.52 5.87
C ILE A 36 -9.77 0.81 6.35
N ILE A 37 -8.94 0.39 5.40
CA ILE A 37 -7.61 -0.17 5.63
C ILE A 37 -6.63 0.85 5.05
N GLN A 38 -5.70 1.35 5.86
CA GLN A 38 -4.75 2.38 5.42
C GLN A 38 -3.32 1.90 5.59
N GLY A 39 -2.46 2.25 4.64
CA GLY A 39 -1.01 2.10 4.70
C GLY A 39 -0.32 3.09 3.79
N HIS A 40 0.96 3.41 4.05
CA HIS A 40 1.73 4.27 3.17
C HIS A 40 2.67 3.49 2.25
N MET A 41 2.94 4.05 1.05
CA MET A 41 3.74 3.40 0.01
C MET A 41 5.17 3.91 -0.06
N ASP A 42 5.43 5.06 0.53
CA ASP A 42 6.77 5.63 0.61
C ASP A 42 7.58 4.98 1.75
N MET A 43 8.89 5.14 1.68
CA MET A 43 9.82 4.64 2.68
C MET A 43 11.01 5.57 2.81
N VAL A 44 11.70 5.53 3.94
CA VAL A 44 13.02 6.15 4.10
C VAL A 44 14.02 5.40 3.22
N ALA A 45 14.46 6.03 2.13
CA ALA A 45 15.38 5.43 1.15
C ALA A 45 16.83 5.65 1.55
N VAL A 46 17.41 4.71 2.29
CA VAL A 46 18.83 4.71 2.68
C VAL A 46 19.54 3.47 2.16
N LYS A 47 20.85 3.59 1.94
CA LYS A 47 21.69 2.49 1.49
C LYS A 47 23.09 2.53 2.13
N ASP A 48 23.71 1.36 2.16
CA ASP A 48 25.11 1.21 2.61
C ASP A 48 26.06 1.93 1.64
N ALA A 49 27.22 2.32 2.16
CA ALA A 49 28.21 3.11 1.39
C ALA A 49 28.77 2.37 0.16
N ASP A 50 28.79 1.05 0.20
CA ASP A 50 29.24 0.17 -0.89
C ASP A 50 28.10 -0.35 -1.78
N CYS A 51 26.85 0.00 -1.47
CA CYS A 51 25.70 -0.36 -2.28
C CYS A 51 25.64 0.49 -3.56
N THR A 52 25.64 -0.18 -4.71
CA THR A 52 25.65 0.45 -6.04
C THR A 52 24.27 0.72 -6.62
N LEU A 53 23.19 0.28 -5.94
CA LEU A 53 21.82 0.48 -6.42
C LEU A 53 21.47 1.98 -6.51
N ASP A 54 20.76 2.34 -7.55
CA ASP A 54 20.10 3.64 -7.70
C ASP A 54 18.64 3.49 -7.21
N LEU A 55 18.38 3.93 -5.96
CA LEU A 55 17.07 3.77 -5.34
C LEU A 55 15.93 4.55 -6.03
N GLU A 56 16.26 5.44 -6.99
CA GLU A 56 15.24 6.11 -7.80
C GLU A 56 14.82 5.28 -9.04
N LYS A 57 15.59 4.25 -9.41
CA LYS A 57 15.40 3.51 -10.65
C LYS A 57 15.38 1.99 -10.46
N ASP A 58 16.18 1.51 -9.51
CA ASP A 58 16.37 0.09 -9.30
C ASP A 58 15.39 -0.44 -8.24
N GLY A 59 14.91 -1.65 -8.42
CA GLY A 59 14.19 -2.37 -7.36
C GLY A 59 15.13 -2.83 -6.26
N LEU A 60 14.60 -3.06 -5.06
CA LEU A 60 15.36 -3.59 -3.93
C LEU A 60 15.79 -5.04 -4.19
N LEU A 61 16.98 -5.40 -3.76
CA LEU A 61 17.47 -6.78 -3.78
C LEU A 61 16.96 -7.50 -2.53
N LEU A 62 15.79 -8.14 -2.65
CA LEU A 62 15.18 -8.87 -1.55
C LEU A 62 15.83 -10.24 -1.39
N GLU A 63 16.05 -10.65 -0.15
CA GLU A 63 16.51 -11.98 0.22
C GLU A 63 15.76 -12.51 1.44
N ILE A 64 15.71 -13.84 1.53
CA ILE A 64 15.10 -14.55 2.67
C ILE A 64 16.23 -15.17 3.48
N ASP A 65 16.28 -14.84 4.78
CA ASP A 65 17.18 -15.43 5.74
C ASP A 65 16.37 -16.08 6.87
N GLY A 66 16.20 -17.37 6.81
CA GLY A 66 15.32 -18.12 7.71
C GLY A 66 13.88 -17.62 7.62
N ASP A 67 13.36 -17.04 8.69
CA ASP A 67 12.03 -16.49 8.79
C ASP A 67 11.96 -14.98 8.49
N TRP A 68 13.05 -14.37 8.06
CA TRP A 68 13.16 -12.94 7.80
C TRP A 68 13.19 -12.64 6.31
N VAL A 69 12.54 -11.56 5.92
CA VAL A 69 12.72 -10.90 4.63
C VAL A 69 13.54 -9.65 4.85
N GLN A 70 14.61 -9.49 4.08
CA GLN A 70 15.50 -8.33 4.18
C GLN A 70 15.87 -7.80 2.80
N ALA A 71 16.34 -6.55 2.73
CA ALA A 71 16.90 -5.96 1.54
C ALA A 71 18.43 -5.88 1.67
N LYS A 72 19.15 -6.29 0.63
CA LYS A 72 20.61 -6.32 0.64
C LYS A 72 21.16 -4.92 0.40
N GLY A 73 21.82 -4.39 1.43
CA GLY A 73 22.52 -3.10 1.36
C GLY A 73 21.62 -1.86 1.30
N THR A 74 20.33 -2.02 1.58
CA THR A 74 19.36 -0.90 1.59
C THR A 74 18.34 -1.07 2.70
N SER A 75 17.59 0.00 3.01
CA SER A 75 16.33 -0.10 3.74
C SER A 75 15.36 -1.02 2.98
N LEU A 76 14.46 -1.71 3.72
CA LEU A 76 13.48 -2.63 3.16
C LEU A 76 12.14 -1.96 2.83
N GLY A 77 11.73 -0.94 3.60
CA GLY A 77 10.39 -0.36 3.51
C GLY A 77 9.30 -1.28 4.05
N ALA A 78 9.61 -2.15 5.03
CA ALA A 78 8.62 -2.98 5.69
C ALA A 78 7.58 -2.14 6.45
N ASP A 79 7.99 -0.99 6.92
CA ASP A 79 7.17 0.14 7.31
C ASP A 79 6.99 1.05 6.07
N ASP A 80 5.83 1.12 5.45
CA ASP A 80 4.60 0.40 5.80
C ASP A 80 4.20 -0.64 4.72
N GLY A 81 5.19 -1.21 4.04
CA GLY A 81 4.98 -2.25 3.01
C GLY A 81 4.17 -3.44 3.53
N ILE A 82 4.21 -3.73 4.85
CA ILE A 82 3.43 -4.81 5.43
C ILE A 82 1.93 -4.50 5.41
N ALA A 83 1.51 -3.27 5.75
CA ALA A 83 0.10 -2.89 5.68
C ALA A 83 -0.41 -2.88 4.23
N VAL A 84 0.42 -2.39 3.29
CA VAL A 84 0.11 -2.47 1.85
C VAL A 84 -0.10 -3.93 1.42
N ALA A 85 0.80 -4.84 1.81
CA ALA A 85 0.71 -6.26 1.46
C ALA A 85 -0.56 -6.91 2.05
N TYR A 86 -0.89 -6.63 3.31
CA TYR A 86 -2.12 -7.13 3.94
C TYR A 86 -3.37 -6.59 3.24
N ALA A 87 -3.41 -5.30 2.94
CA ALA A 87 -4.55 -4.70 2.25
C ALA A 87 -4.77 -5.34 0.87
N LEU A 88 -3.71 -5.53 0.09
CA LEU A 88 -3.78 -6.18 -1.22
C LEU A 88 -4.21 -7.65 -1.10
N ALA A 89 -3.70 -8.38 -0.11
CA ALA A 89 -4.08 -9.77 0.13
C ALA A 89 -5.57 -9.89 0.49
N ILE A 90 -6.10 -9.03 1.35
CA ILE A 90 -7.53 -9.00 1.72
C ILE A 90 -8.39 -8.60 0.51
N LEU A 91 -7.94 -7.63 -0.28
CA LEU A 91 -8.64 -7.25 -1.51
C LEU A 91 -8.70 -8.40 -2.52
N ALA A 92 -7.60 -9.15 -2.68
CA ALA A 92 -7.53 -10.27 -3.62
C ALA A 92 -8.28 -11.53 -3.15
N ALA A 93 -8.52 -11.69 -1.84
CA ALA A 93 -9.16 -12.88 -1.30
C ALA A 93 -10.65 -12.95 -1.68
N ASP A 94 -11.08 -14.14 -2.14
CA ASP A 94 -12.48 -14.42 -2.50
C ASP A 94 -13.23 -15.22 -1.40
N ASP A 95 -12.50 -15.72 -0.41
CA ASP A 95 -12.98 -16.61 0.64
C ASP A 95 -13.09 -15.95 2.02
N ILE A 96 -12.76 -14.68 2.14
CA ILE A 96 -12.86 -13.90 3.39
C ILE A 96 -14.17 -13.11 3.38
N PRO A 97 -15.15 -13.41 4.25
CA PRO A 97 -16.34 -12.57 4.41
C PRO A 97 -15.97 -11.20 4.97
N HIS A 98 -16.46 -10.11 4.37
CA HIS A 98 -16.11 -8.75 4.76
C HIS A 98 -17.22 -7.74 4.42
N PRO A 99 -17.34 -6.61 5.17
CA PRO A 99 -18.14 -5.46 4.76
C PRO A 99 -17.51 -4.79 3.53
N ALA A 100 -18.12 -3.71 3.04
CA ALA A 100 -17.46 -2.87 2.04
C ALA A 100 -16.08 -2.41 2.55
N LEU A 101 -15.07 -2.50 1.68
CA LEU A 101 -13.69 -2.11 2.01
C LEU A 101 -13.25 -0.91 1.18
N GLU A 102 -12.53 -0.02 1.84
CA GLU A 102 -11.77 1.06 1.21
C GLU A 102 -10.30 0.92 1.62
N ALA A 103 -9.45 0.49 0.68
CA ALA A 103 -8.02 0.42 0.92
C ALA A 103 -7.37 1.73 0.46
N VAL A 104 -6.83 2.48 1.42
CA VAL A 104 -6.23 3.80 1.23
C VAL A 104 -4.72 3.67 1.29
N PHE A 105 -4.05 3.94 0.18
CA PHE A 105 -2.60 3.91 0.06
C PHE A 105 -2.10 5.34 -0.08
N THR A 106 -1.38 5.82 0.92
CA THR A 106 -0.86 7.19 0.97
C THR A 106 0.60 7.26 0.54
N VAL A 107 1.03 8.46 0.15
CA VAL A 107 2.43 8.80 -0.13
C VAL A 107 2.83 10.01 0.71
N GLY A 108 4.14 10.11 1.05
CA GLY A 108 4.69 11.25 1.78
C GLY A 108 4.50 11.20 3.29
N GLU A 109 4.27 10.02 3.89
CA GLU A 109 4.21 9.84 5.34
C GLU A 109 5.56 10.17 5.97
N GLU A 110 6.64 9.62 5.45
CA GLU A 110 8.03 9.74 5.93
C GLU A 110 8.61 11.16 5.84
N VAL A 111 7.99 12.04 5.06
CA VAL A 111 8.36 13.45 4.94
C VAL A 111 7.37 14.37 5.65
N GLY A 112 6.50 13.82 6.51
CA GLY A 112 5.55 14.56 7.34
C GLY A 112 4.30 14.98 6.61
N LEU A 113 3.57 14.04 6.01
CA LEU A 113 2.25 14.21 5.38
C LEU A 113 2.04 15.64 4.88
N THR A 114 2.55 15.97 3.71
CA THR A 114 2.32 17.28 3.10
C THR A 114 0.81 17.43 2.93
N ARG A 115 0.17 18.16 3.87
CA ARG A 115 -1.22 18.57 3.72
C ARG A 115 -1.26 19.46 2.49
N GLY A 116 -1.65 18.87 1.36
CA GLY A 116 -2.14 19.67 0.27
C GLY A 116 -3.28 20.52 0.85
N ASN A 117 -3.27 21.83 0.61
CA ASN A 117 -4.36 22.75 0.94
C ASN A 117 -5.62 22.39 0.12
N GLY A 118 -5.97 21.13 0.05
CA GLY A 118 -7.16 20.62 -0.59
C GLY A 118 -8.26 20.45 0.44
N THR A 119 -9.18 21.39 0.47
CA THR A 119 -10.50 21.25 1.08
C THR A 119 -11.25 20.13 0.34
N GLY A 120 -11.10 18.93 0.82
CA GLY A 120 -11.83 17.78 0.31
C GLY A 120 -11.55 16.57 1.16
N CYS A 121 -12.49 16.23 2.04
CA CYS A 121 -12.57 14.87 2.56
C CYS A 121 -12.76 13.92 1.38
N LEU A 122 -11.92 12.88 1.30
CA LEU A 122 -12.18 11.71 0.47
C LEU A 122 -13.47 11.02 0.94
#